data_4dc1eae610c2ad7b4a11903ec8e30f7d
#
_entry.id   4dc1eae610c2ad7b4a11903ec8e30f7d
#
_cell.length_a   1.000
_cell.length_b   1.000
_cell.length_c   1.000
_cell.angle_alpha   90.00
_cell.angle_beta   90.00
_cell.angle_gamma   90.00
#
_symmetry.space_group_name_H-M   'P 1'
#
loop_
_entity.id
_entity.type
_entity.pdbx_description
1 polymer ?
#
loop_
_entity_poly.entity_id
_entity_poly.type
_entity_poly.pdbx_seq_one_letter_code
_entity_poly.pdbx_strand_id
1 'polypeptide(L)'
;MNVYRSDFVETKVVEHDPRFSSLVLFNAQLERLFDGCRWLEGPVWIGDQQRLLVSDIPNDRILAWDEAHGLSVFRHSAGFPNGQTRDLQGRLLTCSHGARALLRTEHNGRVTSLVDSHQGKALNTPNDVVVKRDGTIWFSDPLYGLINDYEGGRRSSLQLRL
;
A
#
# COMPACT_ATOMS: atom_id res chain seq x y z
N MET A 1 -14.82 -8.54 -24.42
CA MET A 1 -15.67 -7.97 -23.37
C MET A 1 -15.48 -8.88 -22.14
N ASN A 2 -14.45 -8.58 -21.31
CA ASN A 2 -14.25 -9.35 -20.07
C ASN A 2 -15.24 -8.82 -19.03
N VAL A 3 -16.31 -9.57 -18.84
CA VAL A 3 -17.20 -9.37 -17.71
C VAL A 3 -16.44 -9.86 -16.49
N TYR A 4 -15.88 -8.96 -15.68
CA TYR A 4 -15.37 -9.28 -14.36
C TYR A 4 -16.57 -9.79 -13.56
N ARG A 5 -16.65 -11.10 -13.35
CA ARG A 5 -17.55 -11.68 -12.37
C ARG A 5 -16.97 -11.33 -11.00
N SER A 6 -17.64 -10.46 -10.27
CA SER A 6 -17.43 -10.35 -8.84
C SER A 6 -17.85 -11.69 -8.22
N ASP A 7 -16.86 -12.46 -7.77
CA ASP A 7 -17.13 -13.69 -7.03
C ASP A 7 -17.43 -13.31 -5.59
N PHE A 8 -18.71 -13.26 -5.23
CA PHE A 8 -19.11 -13.12 -3.83
C PHE A 8 -18.62 -14.34 -3.06
N VAL A 9 -17.86 -14.11 -2.01
CA VAL A 9 -17.43 -15.15 -1.10
C VAL A 9 -18.48 -15.26 0.00
N GLU A 10 -19.06 -16.44 0.18
CA GLU A 10 -19.96 -16.68 1.30
C GLU A 10 -19.18 -16.52 2.60
N THR A 11 -19.44 -15.41 3.29
CA THR A 11 -18.74 -15.07 4.54
C THR A 11 -19.75 -14.97 5.66
N LYS A 12 -19.42 -15.65 6.76
CA LYS A 12 -20.16 -15.48 8.01
C LYS A 12 -19.43 -14.43 8.87
N VAL A 13 -20.08 -13.29 9.06
CA VAL A 13 -19.62 -12.30 10.05
C VAL A 13 -19.92 -12.87 11.44
N VAL A 14 -18.88 -12.99 12.27
CA VAL A 14 -19.01 -13.39 13.68
C VAL A 14 -18.91 -12.13 14.53
N GLU A 15 -20.01 -11.78 15.18
CA GLU A 15 -20.09 -10.64 16.09
C GLU A 15 -19.59 -11.04 17.47
N HIS A 16 -18.52 -10.40 17.94
CA HIS A 16 -17.95 -10.59 19.29
C HIS A 16 -18.37 -9.50 20.27
N ASP A 17 -18.90 -8.38 19.78
CA ASP A 17 -19.35 -7.23 20.57
C ASP A 17 -20.62 -6.64 19.93
N PRO A 18 -21.71 -6.45 20.67
CA PRO A 18 -22.97 -5.93 20.12
C PRO A 18 -22.84 -4.55 19.44
N ARG A 19 -21.83 -3.76 19.80
CA ARG A 19 -21.57 -2.46 19.12
C ARG A 19 -21.16 -2.61 17.67
N PHE A 20 -20.67 -3.80 17.28
CA PHE A 20 -20.23 -4.06 15.92
C PHE A 20 -21.40 -4.04 14.92
N SER A 21 -22.60 -4.44 15.33
CA SER A 21 -23.80 -4.43 14.48
C SER A 21 -24.10 -3.06 13.86
N SER A 22 -23.71 -1.98 14.56
CA SER A 22 -23.89 -0.60 14.06
C SER A 22 -22.88 -0.21 12.96
N LEU A 23 -21.82 -0.99 12.77
CA LEU A 23 -20.73 -0.71 11.84
C LEU A 23 -20.83 -1.53 10.55
N VAL A 24 -21.70 -2.52 10.51
CA VAL A 24 -21.84 -3.46 9.38
C VAL A 24 -23.28 -3.53 8.94
N LEU A 25 -23.53 -3.40 7.64
CA LEU A 25 -24.84 -3.68 7.09
C LEU A 25 -25.09 -5.21 7.11
N PHE A 26 -26.27 -5.64 7.57
CA PHE A 26 -26.61 -7.06 7.74
C PHE A 26 -26.55 -7.87 6.41
N ASN A 27 -26.66 -7.21 5.28
CA ASN A 27 -26.59 -7.77 3.93
C ASN A 27 -25.23 -7.49 3.23
N ALA A 28 -24.24 -6.92 3.95
CA ALA A 28 -22.91 -6.73 3.40
C ALA A 28 -22.25 -8.09 3.14
N GLN A 29 -21.80 -8.29 1.92
CA GLN A 29 -21.08 -9.48 1.50
C GLN A 29 -19.60 -9.14 1.24
N LEU A 30 -18.74 -10.14 1.41
CA LEU A 30 -17.36 -10.00 0.99
C LEU A 30 -17.27 -10.25 -0.51
N GLU A 31 -16.66 -9.32 -1.21
CA GLU A 31 -16.43 -9.41 -2.64
C GLU A 31 -14.95 -9.58 -2.93
N ARG A 32 -14.60 -10.55 -3.77
CA ARG A 32 -13.25 -10.65 -4.31
C ARG A 32 -13.14 -9.79 -5.55
N LEU A 33 -12.48 -8.65 -5.46
CA LEU A 33 -12.35 -7.68 -6.55
C LEU A 33 -11.43 -8.17 -7.67
N PHE A 34 -10.36 -8.89 -7.33
CA PHE A 34 -9.37 -9.41 -8.29
C PHE A 34 -8.48 -10.51 -7.67
N ASP A 35 -7.67 -11.14 -8.48
CA ASP A 35 -6.65 -12.12 -8.14
C ASP A 35 -5.36 -11.93 -8.97
N GLY A 36 -4.46 -12.91 -8.99
CA GLY A 36 -3.22 -12.86 -9.77
C GLY A 36 -2.12 -11.98 -9.17
N CYS A 37 -2.21 -11.68 -7.88
CA CYS A 37 -1.20 -10.97 -7.11
C CYS A 37 -0.37 -11.94 -6.27
N ARG A 38 0.81 -11.50 -5.82
CA ARG A 38 1.68 -12.31 -4.96
C ARG A 38 1.54 -11.94 -3.49
N TRP A 39 1.59 -10.64 -3.18
CA TRP A 39 1.47 -10.14 -1.82
C TRP A 39 0.94 -8.71 -1.86
N LEU A 40 -0.32 -8.53 -1.49
CA LEU A 40 -0.97 -7.23 -1.48
C LEU A 40 -0.81 -6.55 -0.12
N GLU A 41 -0.42 -5.27 -0.16
CA GLU A 41 -0.24 -4.40 0.99
C GLU A 41 -0.65 -2.96 0.68
N GLY A 42 -0.78 -2.14 1.72
CA GLY A 42 -0.97 -0.71 1.62
C GLY A 42 -2.18 -0.28 0.80
N PRO A 43 -3.38 -0.83 1.03
CA PRO A 43 -4.56 -0.37 0.31
C PRO A 43 -4.89 1.07 0.68
N VAL A 44 -5.13 1.92 -0.32
CA VAL A 44 -5.56 3.30 -0.14
C VAL A 44 -6.68 3.67 -1.11
N TRP A 45 -7.78 4.19 -0.57
CA TRP A 45 -8.90 4.66 -1.38
C TRP A 45 -8.70 6.11 -1.82
N ILE A 46 -8.75 6.33 -3.12
CA ILE A 46 -8.66 7.64 -3.75
C ILE A 46 -10.08 8.12 -4.09
N GLY A 47 -10.76 8.74 -3.11
CA GLY A 47 -12.19 9.02 -3.19
C GLY A 47 -12.59 9.97 -4.31
N ASP A 48 -11.76 10.96 -4.65
CA ASP A 48 -11.96 11.88 -5.76
C ASP A 48 -11.85 11.20 -7.15
N GLN A 49 -11.22 10.04 -7.22
CA GLN A 49 -11.07 9.23 -8.43
C GLN A 49 -11.89 7.93 -8.37
N GLN A 50 -12.60 7.69 -7.27
CA GLN A 50 -13.35 6.45 -7.03
C GLN A 50 -12.52 5.20 -7.32
N ARG A 51 -11.28 5.16 -6.78
CA ARG A 51 -10.26 4.17 -7.12
C ARG A 51 -9.55 3.65 -5.88
N LEU A 52 -9.36 2.35 -5.82
CA LEU A 52 -8.46 1.70 -4.87
C LEU A 52 -7.05 1.60 -5.47
N LEU A 53 -6.04 2.03 -4.74
CA LEU A 53 -4.65 1.66 -5.05
C LEU A 53 -4.18 0.63 -4.02
N VAL A 54 -3.33 -0.29 -4.47
CA VAL A 54 -2.75 -1.33 -3.61
C VAL A 54 -1.38 -1.75 -4.13
N SER A 55 -0.45 -1.99 -3.23
CA SER A 55 0.89 -2.48 -3.54
C SER A 55 0.87 -4.00 -3.77
N ASP A 56 1.51 -4.48 -4.82
CA ASP A 56 1.84 -5.89 -5.06
C ASP A 56 3.36 -6.01 -5.01
N ILE A 57 3.89 -6.21 -3.79
CA ILE A 57 5.29 -5.99 -3.44
C ILE A 57 6.24 -6.83 -4.29
N PRO A 58 6.12 -8.19 -4.35
CA PRO A 58 7.10 -9.00 -5.07
C PRO A 58 7.05 -8.81 -6.60
N ASN A 59 5.96 -8.27 -7.12
CA ASN A 59 5.82 -7.92 -8.53
C ASN A 59 6.26 -6.47 -8.82
N ASP A 60 6.76 -5.75 -7.81
CA ASP A 60 7.28 -4.38 -7.89
C ASP A 60 6.31 -3.42 -8.62
N ARG A 61 5.04 -3.45 -8.23
CA ARG A 61 4.02 -2.64 -8.87
C ARG A 61 2.98 -2.09 -7.88
N ILE A 62 2.38 -0.97 -8.24
CA ILE A 62 1.15 -0.46 -7.63
C ILE A 62 0.02 -0.76 -8.61
N LEU A 63 -1.02 -1.38 -8.12
CA LEU A 63 -2.24 -1.69 -8.85
C LEU A 63 -3.30 -0.63 -8.57
N ALA A 64 -4.18 -0.42 -9.52
CA ALA A 64 -5.39 0.37 -9.38
C ALA A 64 -6.60 -0.48 -9.74
N TRP A 65 -7.64 -0.37 -8.95
CA TRP A 65 -8.93 -0.95 -9.25
C TRP A 65 -10.03 0.09 -9.14
N ASP A 66 -10.91 0.13 -10.10
CA ASP A 66 -12.16 0.89 -10.04
C ASP A 66 -13.32 0.05 -10.62
N GLU A 67 -14.53 0.40 -10.24
CA GLU A 67 -15.72 -0.37 -10.62
C GLU A 67 -15.99 -0.34 -12.14
N ALA A 68 -15.62 0.74 -12.82
CA ALA A 68 -15.90 0.91 -14.24
C ALA A 68 -14.93 0.13 -15.15
N HIS A 69 -13.65 0.02 -14.75
CA HIS A 69 -12.59 -0.53 -15.60
C HIS A 69 -11.94 -1.79 -15.01
N GLY A 70 -12.24 -2.14 -13.75
CA GLY A 70 -11.61 -3.25 -13.05
C GLY A 70 -10.15 -2.99 -12.70
N LEU A 71 -9.34 -4.06 -12.71
CA LEU A 71 -7.94 -4.00 -12.32
C LEU A 71 -7.05 -3.48 -13.45
N SER A 72 -6.15 -2.56 -13.10
CA SER A 72 -5.10 -2.02 -13.97
C SER A 72 -3.79 -1.83 -13.20
N VAL A 73 -2.69 -1.56 -13.91
CA VAL A 73 -1.43 -1.21 -13.27
C VAL A 73 -1.31 0.31 -13.21
N PHE A 74 -1.29 0.85 -11.98
CA PHE A 74 -1.06 2.28 -11.77
C PHE A 74 0.41 2.66 -11.98
N ARG A 75 1.35 1.81 -11.50
CA ARG A 75 2.79 2.03 -11.66
C ARG A 75 3.54 0.71 -11.68
N HIS A 76 4.38 0.52 -12.71
CA HIS A 76 5.42 -0.50 -12.76
C HIS A 76 6.72 0.02 -12.13
N SER A 77 7.61 -0.89 -11.72
CA SER A 77 8.91 -0.57 -11.11
C SER A 77 8.76 0.50 -10.02
N ALA A 78 7.85 0.21 -9.10
CA ALA A 78 7.42 1.15 -8.07
C ALA A 78 8.42 1.22 -6.88
N GLY A 79 9.51 0.44 -6.94
CA GLY A 79 10.53 0.36 -5.91
C GLY A 79 10.10 -0.53 -4.74
N PHE A 80 9.48 -1.66 -5.01
CA PHE A 80 8.92 -2.56 -4.02
C PHE A 80 8.05 -1.81 -3.01
N PRO A 81 6.90 -1.27 -3.47
CA PRO A 81 6.02 -0.45 -2.66
C PRO A 81 5.37 -1.28 -1.56
N ASN A 82 5.16 -0.69 -0.39
CA ASN A 82 4.43 -1.29 0.71
C ASN A 82 3.26 -0.39 1.13
N GLY A 83 3.23 0.10 2.37
CA GLY A 83 2.18 0.96 2.88
C GLY A 83 2.00 2.24 2.07
N GLN A 84 0.76 2.65 1.93
CA GLN A 84 0.39 3.84 1.18
C GLN A 84 -0.66 4.66 1.94
N THR A 85 -0.63 5.97 1.77
CA THR A 85 -1.66 6.89 2.24
C THR A 85 -1.69 8.16 1.39
N ARG A 86 -2.61 9.07 1.68
CA ARG A 86 -2.64 10.41 1.06
C ARG A 86 -2.20 11.48 2.06
N ASP A 87 -1.45 12.46 1.59
CA ASP A 87 -1.21 13.66 2.39
C ASP A 87 -2.42 14.62 2.36
N LEU A 88 -2.34 15.71 3.12
CA LEU A 88 -3.43 16.68 3.22
C LEU A 88 -3.73 17.42 1.90
N GLN A 89 -2.82 17.38 0.93
CA GLN A 89 -3.00 17.89 -0.42
C GLN A 89 -3.50 16.84 -1.41
N GLY A 90 -3.78 15.62 -0.92
CA GLY A 90 -4.27 14.52 -1.76
C GLY A 90 -3.20 13.79 -2.56
N ARG A 91 -1.90 14.06 -2.33
CA ARG A 91 -0.80 13.37 -3.01
C ARG A 91 -0.55 12.00 -2.37
N LEU A 92 -0.16 11.03 -3.19
CA LEU A 92 0.12 9.69 -2.71
C LEU A 92 1.49 9.64 -2.01
N LEU A 93 1.50 9.16 -0.78
CA LEU A 93 2.68 8.73 -0.06
C LEU A 93 2.84 7.22 -0.19
N THR A 94 4.06 6.75 -0.43
CA THR A 94 4.37 5.33 -0.59
C THR A 94 5.64 4.98 0.17
N CYS A 95 5.57 4.00 1.06
CA CYS A 95 6.74 3.36 1.64
C CYS A 95 7.40 2.49 0.56
N SER A 96 8.69 2.68 0.31
CA SER A 96 9.44 1.94 -0.69
C SER A 96 10.58 1.16 -0.04
N HIS A 97 10.52 -0.17 -0.15
CA HIS A 97 11.59 -1.04 0.33
C HIS A 97 12.84 -0.92 -0.56
N GLY A 98 12.66 -0.90 -1.88
CA GLY A 98 13.79 -0.83 -2.83
C GLY A 98 14.53 0.49 -2.79
N ALA A 99 13.83 1.61 -2.61
CA ALA A 99 14.44 2.92 -2.43
C ALA A 99 14.90 3.17 -0.99
N ARG A 100 14.45 2.35 -0.02
CA ARG A 100 14.65 2.57 1.42
C ARG A 100 14.22 3.98 1.83
N ALA A 101 13.05 4.39 1.38
CA ALA A 101 12.60 5.77 1.49
C ALA A 101 11.08 5.86 1.62
N LEU A 102 10.62 6.96 2.19
CA LEU A 102 9.25 7.42 2.03
C LEU A 102 9.17 8.31 0.79
N LEU A 103 8.38 7.89 -0.17
CA LEU A 103 8.21 8.56 -1.45
C LEU A 103 6.89 9.33 -1.51
N ARG A 104 6.84 10.40 -2.29
CA ARG A 104 5.62 11.13 -2.60
C ARG A 104 5.44 11.26 -4.11
N THR A 105 4.27 10.90 -4.59
CA THR A 105 3.86 11.16 -5.96
C THR A 105 3.19 12.52 -6.02
N GLU A 106 3.81 13.46 -6.72
CA GLU A 106 3.29 14.81 -6.93
C GLU A 106 2.10 14.81 -7.90
N HIS A 107 1.30 15.87 -7.93
CA HIS A 107 0.15 15.98 -8.84
C HIS A 107 0.52 15.89 -10.33
N ASN A 108 1.74 16.22 -10.69
CA ASN A 108 2.25 16.08 -12.05
C ASN A 108 2.83 14.68 -12.36
N GLY A 109 2.67 13.72 -11.43
CA GLY A 109 3.15 12.33 -11.56
C GLY A 109 4.63 12.13 -11.17
N ARG A 110 5.40 13.20 -10.89
CA ARG A 110 6.78 13.05 -10.43
C ARG A 110 6.84 12.40 -9.06
N VAL A 111 7.80 11.48 -8.88
CA VAL A 111 8.07 10.87 -7.58
C VAL A 111 9.21 11.60 -6.90
N THR A 112 9.01 12.00 -5.65
CA THR A 112 9.98 12.72 -4.81
C THR A 112 10.26 11.90 -3.57
N SER A 113 11.53 11.68 -3.22
CA SER A 113 11.91 11.15 -1.91
C SER A 113 11.71 12.24 -0.87
N LEU A 114 10.93 11.92 0.17
CA LEU A 114 10.73 12.83 1.32
C LEU A 114 11.79 12.60 2.38
N VAL A 115 12.14 11.36 2.63
CA VAL A 115 13.15 10.95 3.60
C VAL A 115 13.68 9.57 3.23
N ASP A 116 14.99 9.39 3.28
CA ASP A 116 15.73 8.15 3.01
C ASP A 116 16.79 7.85 4.09
N SER A 117 16.97 8.76 5.01
CA SER A 117 18.02 8.65 6.03
C SER A 117 17.66 9.40 7.30
N HIS A 118 18.24 8.97 8.42
CA HIS A 118 18.17 9.64 9.71
C HIS A 118 19.55 9.67 10.36
N GLN A 119 20.01 10.86 10.80
CA GLN A 119 21.33 11.05 11.43
C GLN A 119 22.50 10.46 10.60
N GLY A 120 22.44 10.64 9.27
CA GLY A 120 23.47 10.15 8.34
C GLY A 120 23.44 8.64 8.08
N LYS A 121 22.45 7.92 8.57
CA LYS A 121 22.24 6.49 8.31
C LYS A 121 21.02 6.31 7.43
N ALA A 122 21.14 5.46 6.41
CA ALA A 122 20.00 5.10 5.56
C ALA A 122 18.90 4.44 6.38
N LEU A 123 17.65 4.71 6.04
CA LEU A 123 16.50 3.98 6.60
C LEU A 123 16.62 2.48 6.34
N ASN A 124 15.89 1.69 7.09
CA ASN A 124 15.79 0.25 6.83
C ASN A 124 14.92 -0.01 5.61
N THR A 125 13.65 -0.27 5.80
CA THR A 125 12.68 -0.43 4.73
C THR A 125 11.31 0.06 5.22
N PRO A 126 11.00 1.34 5.00
CA PRO A 126 9.72 1.91 5.41
C PRO A 126 8.55 1.00 5.01
N ASN A 127 7.67 0.69 5.97
CA ASN A 127 6.66 -0.34 5.78
C ASN A 127 5.25 0.25 5.70
N ASP A 128 4.79 0.99 6.71
CA ASP A 128 3.46 1.60 6.71
C ASP A 128 3.53 3.07 7.10
N VAL A 129 2.54 3.87 6.66
CA VAL A 129 2.56 5.32 6.78
C VAL A 129 1.17 5.89 7.05
N VAL A 130 1.12 6.89 7.95
CA VAL A 130 -0.09 7.66 8.23
C VAL A 130 0.23 9.15 8.27
N VAL A 131 -0.77 9.98 7.96
CA VAL A 131 -0.68 11.43 8.05
C VAL A 131 -1.64 11.93 9.11
N LYS A 132 -1.10 12.63 10.10
CA LYS A 132 -1.87 13.28 11.14
C LYS A 132 -2.58 14.52 10.58
N ARG A 133 -3.65 14.97 11.24
CA ARG A 133 -4.45 16.14 10.82
C ARG A 133 -3.66 17.45 10.74
N ASP A 134 -2.53 17.56 11.42
CA ASP A 134 -1.63 18.73 11.33
C ASP A 134 -0.61 18.61 10.19
N GLY A 135 -0.66 17.54 9.38
CA GLY A 135 0.26 17.29 8.27
C GLY A 135 1.52 16.51 8.64
N THR A 136 1.73 16.22 9.92
CA THR A 136 2.87 15.39 10.35
C THR A 136 2.73 13.97 9.81
N ILE A 137 3.80 13.45 9.23
CA ILE A 137 3.84 12.11 8.66
C ILE A 137 4.53 11.17 9.64
N TRP A 138 3.91 10.03 9.91
CA TRP A 138 4.45 8.96 10.73
C TRP A 138 4.57 7.70 9.89
N PHE A 139 5.69 7.01 9.98
CA PHE A 139 5.90 5.74 9.29
C PHE A 139 6.72 4.78 10.14
N SER A 140 6.55 3.50 9.91
CA SER A 140 7.36 2.43 10.51
C SER A 140 8.54 2.09 9.59
N ASP A 141 9.69 1.72 10.18
CA ASP A 141 10.92 1.43 9.45
C ASP A 141 11.56 0.09 9.89
N PRO A 142 10.88 -1.04 9.70
CA PRO A 142 11.39 -2.36 10.03
C PRO A 142 12.43 -2.86 9.01
N LEU A 143 13.00 -4.04 9.29
CA LEU A 143 14.00 -4.70 8.44
C LEU A 143 13.41 -5.59 7.33
N TYR A 144 12.08 -5.62 7.14
CA TYR A 144 11.41 -6.63 6.33
C TYR A 144 11.97 -6.73 4.91
N GLY A 145 12.09 -5.64 4.20
CA GLY A 145 12.64 -5.61 2.84
C GLY A 145 14.14 -5.88 2.74
N LEU A 146 14.88 -5.95 3.85
CA LEU A 146 16.31 -6.31 3.87
C LEU A 146 16.54 -7.80 4.17
N ILE A 147 15.54 -8.49 4.69
CA ILE A 147 15.64 -9.90 5.10
C ILE A 147 15.31 -10.82 3.92
N ASN A 148 14.40 -10.41 3.05
CA ASN A 148 13.85 -11.22 1.97
C ASN A 148 14.18 -10.65 0.59
N ASP A 149 14.61 -11.50 -0.33
CA ASP A 149 14.99 -11.10 -1.70
C ASP A 149 13.79 -10.62 -2.55
N TYR A 150 12.58 -11.08 -2.23
CA TYR A 150 11.36 -10.76 -2.97
C TYR A 150 10.67 -9.44 -2.54
N GLU A 151 11.23 -8.75 -1.56
CA GLU A 151 10.74 -7.46 -1.07
C GLU A 151 11.69 -6.29 -1.39
N GLY A 152 12.63 -6.48 -2.33
CA GLY A 152 13.53 -5.44 -2.83
C GLY A 152 14.90 -5.37 -2.17
N GLY A 153 15.13 -6.11 -1.09
CA GLY A 153 16.45 -6.20 -0.45
C GLY A 153 17.35 -7.20 -1.15
N ARG A 154 18.48 -6.74 -1.69
CA ARG A 154 19.60 -7.63 -1.99
C ARG A 154 20.45 -7.79 -0.74
N ARG A 155 20.81 -9.01 -0.38
CA ARG A 155 21.70 -9.36 0.74
C ARG A 155 23.13 -8.81 0.66
N SER A 156 23.44 -7.87 -0.22
CA SER A 156 24.77 -7.27 -0.29
C SER A 156 24.91 -6.17 0.74
N SER A 157 25.50 -6.47 1.87
CA SER A 157 25.87 -5.58 2.98
C SER A 157 24.86 -5.41 4.12
N LEU A 158 24.38 -6.51 4.66
CA LEU A 158 23.76 -6.51 5.98
C LEU A 158 24.83 -6.16 7.04
N GLN A 159 24.96 -4.90 7.38
CA GLN A 159 25.40 -4.54 8.71
C GLN A 159 24.16 -4.40 9.59
N LEU A 160 23.72 -5.53 10.13
CA LEU A 160 22.86 -5.54 11.32
C LEU A 160 23.60 -4.79 12.42
N ARG A 161 23.21 -3.54 12.65
CA ARG A 161 23.55 -2.83 13.88
C ARG A 161 22.25 -2.56 14.61
N LEU A 162 22.07 -3.32 15.67
CA LEU A 162 21.15 -3.06 16.76
C LEU A 162 21.50 -1.70 17.40
#